data_e70929de07fd521c55f353afa0d325f7
#
_entry.id   e70929de07fd521c55f353afa0d325f7
#
_cell.length_a   1.000
_cell.length_b   1.000
_cell.length_c   1.000
_cell.angle_alpha   90.00
_cell.angle_beta   90.00
_cell.angle_gamma   90.00
#
_symmetry.space_group_name_H-M   'P 1'
#
loop_
_entity.id
_entity.type
_entity.pdbx_description
1 polymer ?
#
loop_
_entity_poly.entity_id
_entity_poly.type
_entity_poly.pdbx_seq_one_letter_code
_entity_poly.pdbx_strand_id
1 'polypeptide(L)'
;DSTYTAGAYKYCHIAHNRTDGMFVPFWPLSHPKSKPYTWGYDAIAYYWLEQLFQEDFYVIKWAIGGTAIAAPVTTPFRGTYWSADPKWLAENTATSEKGKSLLLSLIANIDASIDQTLSKLKQGYQIDAFVWHQGESDYEHGKEYYQNLKGVVSYVRNHLTEKTGKDYSELPFIFGTVSRKNKRYNSDVEEGMRRYAKEDKNAYLIDMSEAELLGDKLHFNQVSAESMGKQVYEQIKKTLSDDPHVYVAKYKGDRACAISYTFDDGLAEHSTVAAPELEKRGFRGTFWVCGYYTEQGASAKVPRMTWDELREMSKKGHEVSSHSWAHKNAKRLTIEQVKSEIEKNDSAIYANIGIVPRTYCYPYNYKTEEIVSMASKGRVATRTKQISIGGKSTPERFDKWLKDL
;
A
#
# COMPACT_ATOMS: atom_id res chain seq x y z
N ASP A 1 8.39 -17.96 -11.62
CA ASP A 1 8.98 -17.94 -10.29
C ASP A 1 7.91 -18.33 -9.24
N SER A 2 8.28 -19.27 -8.36
CA SER A 2 7.40 -19.77 -7.31
C SER A 2 6.92 -18.68 -6.32
N THR A 3 7.67 -17.59 -6.20
CA THR A 3 7.33 -16.44 -5.34
C THR A 3 5.97 -15.84 -5.71
N TYR A 4 5.70 -15.69 -7.02
CA TYR A 4 4.47 -15.05 -7.50
C TYR A 4 3.31 -16.03 -7.73
N THR A 5 3.57 -17.32 -7.69
CA THR A 5 2.62 -18.36 -8.14
C THR A 5 2.31 -19.40 -7.06
N ALA A 6 2.72 -19.18 -5.82
CA ALA A 6 2.64 -20.15 -4.74
C ALA A 6 1.21 -20.46 -4.24
N GLY A 7 0.21 -19.69 -4.63
CA GLY A 7 -1.17 -19.86 -4.19
C GLY A 7 -2.05 -18.65 -4.41
N ALA A 8 -3.24 -18.64 -3.83
CA ALA A 8 -4.09 -17.46 -3.81
C ALA A 8 -3.42 -16.34 -2.98
N TYR A 9 -3.58 -15.11 -3.43
CA TYR A 9 -3.13 -13.95 -2.68
C TYR A 9 -4.09 -13.67 -1.53
N LYS A 10 -3.53 -13.24 -0.41
CA LYS A 10 -4.28 -13.06 0.83
C LYS A 10 -5.22 -11.85 0.80
N TYR A 11 -4.75 -10.76 0.20
CA TYR A 11 -5.41 -9.45 0.24
C TYR A 11 -5.92 -8.97 -1.11
N CYS A 12 -5.52 -9.62 -2.21
CA CYS A 12 -5.95 -9.27 -3.55
C CYS A 12 -7.27 -9.97 -3.89
N HIS A 13 -8.33 -9.19 -4.07
CA HIS A 13 -9.64 -9.67 -4.50
C HIS A 13 -9.92 -9.20 -5.93
N ILE A 14 -10.35 -10.12 -6.80
CA ILE A 14 -10.57 -9.82 -8.21
C ILE A 14 -11.99 -10.13 -8.66
N ALA A 15 -12.64 -9.18 -9.34
CA ALA A 15 -13.81 -9.39 -10.16
C ALA A 15 -13.40 -9.43 -11.63
N HIS A 16 -13.72 -10.50 -12.34
CA HIS A 16 -13.30 -10.69 -13.72
C HIS A 16 -14.45 -11.22 -14.60
N ASN A 17 -14.21 -11.43 -15.88
CA ASN A 17 -15.18 -11.82 -16.90
C ASN A 17 -15.92 -13.17 -16.67
N ARG A 18 -15.80 -13.78 -15.50
CA ARG A 18 -16.54 -14.99 -15.10
C ARG A 18 -17.14 -14.90 -13.70
N THR A 19 -17.14 -13.71 -13.08
CA THR A 19 -17.59 -13.53 -11.69
C THR A 19 -18.77 -12.58 -11.55
N ASP A 20 -19.27 -12.03 -12.68
CA ASP A 20 -20.44 -11.13 -12.70
C ASP A 20 -20.39 -10.02 -11.66
N GLY A 21 -19.21 -9.39 -11.51
CA GLY A 21 -18.96 -8.32 -10.55
C GLY A 21 -18.66 -8.79 -9.12
N MET A 22 -18.74 -10.08 -8.83
CA MET A 22 -18.35 -10.60 -7.51
C MET A 22 -16.83 -10.70 -7.39
N PHE A 23 -16.29 -10.28 -6.26
CA PHE A 23 -14.89 -10.43 -5.95
C PHE A 23 -14.58 -11.80 -5.36
N VAL A 24 -13.53 -12.41 -5.90
CA VAL A 24 -12.96 -13.68 -5.43
C VAL A 24 -11.48 -13.48 -5.13
N PRO A 25 -10.86 -14.35 -4.28
CA PRO A 25 -9.41 -14.29 -4.08
C PRO A 25 -8.66 -14.43 -5.40
N PHE A 26 -7.63 -13.61 -5.61
CA PHE A 26 -6.82 -13.68 -6.83
C PHE A 26 -5.91 -14.92 -6.83
N TRP A 27 -5.95 -15.66 -7.93
CA TRP A 27 -5.03 -16.75 -8.22
C TRP A 27 -4.14 -16.38 -9.41
N PRO A 28 -2.81 -16.32 -9.22
CA PRO A 28 -1.90 -15.85 -10.29
C PRO A 28 -1.84 -16.77 -11.49
N LEU A 29 -2.07 -18.08 -11.28
CA LEU A 29 -2.04 -19.06 -12.36
C LEU A 29 -3.43 -19.22 -12.99
N SER A 30 -3.52 -19.00 -14.29
CA SER A 30 -4.74 -19.33 -15.04
C SER A 30 -4.88 -20.86 -15.17
N HIS A 31 -6.01 -21.38 -14.68
CA HIS A 31 -6.35 -22.80 -14.77
C HIS A 31 -5.31 -23.77 -14.17
N PRO A 32 -5.29 -23.99 -12.85
CA PRO A 32 -4.34 -24.91 -12.23
C PRO A 32 -4.40 -26.35 -12.75
N LYS A 33 -5.44 -26.70 -13.55
CA LYS A 33 -5.61 -28.02 -14.18
C LYS A 33 -5.10 -28.09 -15.65
N SER A 34 -4.78 -26.96 -16.29
CA SER A 34 -4.30 -26.93 -17.67
C SER A 34 -2.80 -26.64 -17.72
N LYS A 35 -2.03 -27.45 -18.43
CA LYS A 35 -0.61 -27.19 -18.70
C LYS A 35 -0.46 -26.69 -20.14
N PRO A 36 0.48 -25.75 -20.41
CA PRO A 36 1.33 -25.06 -19.46
C PRO A 36 0.55 -24.01 -18.64
N TYR A 37 0.94 -23.83 -17.37
CA TYR A 37 0.42 -22.77 -16.52
C TYR A 37 0.84 -21.41 -17.10
N THR A 38 -0.11 -20.50 -17.24
CA THR A 38 0.16 -19.15 -17.72
C THR A 38 -0.17 -18.13 -16.61
N TRP A 39 0.63 -17.09 -16.54
CA TRP A 39 0.45 -15.94 -15.68
C TRP A 39 0.82 -14.66 -16.42
N GLY A 40 0.29 -13.54 -16.00
CA GLY A 40 0.51 -12.26 -16.63
C GLY A 40 1.33 -11.31 -15.74
N TYR A 41 1.73 -10.17 -16.30
CA TYR A 41 2.41 -9.10 -15.58
C TYR A 41 1.59 -8.58 -14.38
N ASP A 42 0.29 -8.70 -14.45
CA ASP A 42 -0.65 -8.32 -13.40
C ASP A 42 -0.43 -9.12 -12.11
N ALA A 43 -0.12 -10.41 -12.19
CA ALA A 43 0.22 -11.20 -11.01
C ALA A 43 1.40 -10.60 -10.23
N ILE A 44 2.41 -10.08 -10.95
CA ILE A 44 3.58 -9.43 -10.35
C ILE A 44 3.20 -8.10 -9.69
N ALA A 45 2.40 -7.27 -10.39
CA ALA A 45 1.94 -6.00 -9.85
C ALA A 45 1.11 -6.22 -8.57
N TYR A 46 0.18 -7.16 -8.59
CA TYR A 46 -0.67 -7.46 -7.42
C TYR A 46 0.11 -8.05 -6.25
N TYR A 47 1.14 -8.87 -6.51
CA TYR A 47 2.04 -9.35 -5.47
C TYR A 47 2.68 -8.20 -4.70
N TRP A 48 3.26 -7.22 -5.42
CA TRP A 48 3.92 -6.09 -4.79
C TRP A 48 2.94 -5.13 -4.12
N LEU A 49 1.73 -4.95 -4.67
CA LEU A 49 0.66 -4.19 -4.01
C LEU A 49 0.22 -4.89 -2.70
N GLU A 50 0.14 -6.21 -2.70
CA GLU A 50 -0.17 -6.98 -1.49
C GLU A 50 0.89 -6.80 -0.39
N GLN A 51 2.19 -6.75 -0.78
CA GLN A 51 3.27 -6.46 0.16
C GLN A 51 3.23 -5.02 0.67
N LEU A 52 2.80 -4.07 -0.17
CA LEU A 52 2.68 -2.65 0.19
C LEU A 52 1.51 -2.40 1.13
N PHE A 53 0.32 -2.85 0.76
CA PHE A 53 -0.91 -2.54 1.50
C PHE A 53 -1.08 -3.38 2.76
N GLN A 54 -0.81 -4.68 2.70
CA GLN A 54 -1.07 -5.65 3.77
C GLN A 54 -2.52 -5.60 4.30
N GLU A 55 -3.45 -5.20 3.43
CA GLU A 55 -4.89 -5.10 3.66
C GLU A 55 -5.64 -5.35 2.35
N ASP A 56 -6.94 -5.62 2.43
CA ASP A 56 -7.75 -5.95 1.26
C ASP A 56 -7.74 -4.82 0.23
N PHE A 57 -7.41 -5.17 -1.00
CA PHE A 57 -7.57 -4.32 -2.17
C PHE A 57 -8.28 -5.07 -3.30
N TYR A 58 -8.88 -4.32 -4.19
CA TYR A 58 -9.84 -4.83 -5.16
C TYR A 58 -9.39 -4.53 -6.58
N VAL A 59 -9.51 -5.53 -7.46
CA VAL A 59 -9.19 -5.43 -8.87
C VAL A 59 -10.42 -5.78 -9.70
N ILE A 60 -10.82 -4.88 -10.60
CA ILE A 60 -11.86 -5.16 -11.58
C ILE A 60 -11.17 -5.37 -12.92
N LYS A 61 -11.24 -6.58 -13.46
CA LYS A 61 -10.51 -6.98 -14.66
C LYS A 61 -11.45 -7.48 -15.74
N TRP A 62 -11.28 -6.97 -16.96
CA TRP A 62 -11.87 -7.56 -18.17
C TRP A 62 -10.78 -7.73 -19.22
N ALA A 63 -10.54 -8.94 -19.66
CA ALA A 63 -9.47 -9.24 -20.60
C ALA A 63 -9.84 -10.39 -21.53
N ILE A 64 -9.74 -10.12 -22.82
CA ILE A 64 -9.90 -11.12 -23.89
C ILE A 64 -8.71 -10.99 -24.83
N GLY A 65 -7.91 -12.05 -24.96
CA GLY A 65 -6.72 -12.05 -25.81
C GLY A 65 -7.05 -11.91 -27.30
N GLY A 66 -6.20 -11.18 -28.02
CA GLY A 66 -6.30 -11.04 -29.48
C GLY A 66 -7.41 -10.10 -29.96
N THR A 67 -7.81 -9.11 -29.14
CA THR A 67 -8.88 -8.16 -29.47
C THR A 67 -8.35 -6.76 -29.74
N ALA A 68 -8.99 -6.03 -30.65
CA ALA A 68 -8.63 -4.69 -31.09
C ALA A 68 -9.54 -3.62 -30.48
N ILE A 69 -9.07 -2.35 -30.50
CA ILE A 69 -9.94 -1.19 -30.23
C ILE A 69 -10.72 -0.85 -31.50
N ALA A 70 -10.05 -0.77 -32.64
CA ALA A 70 -10.69 -0.45 -33.92
C ALA A 70 -11.72 -1.53 -34.31
N ALA A 71 -12.92 -1.11 -34.71
CA ALA A 71 -13.98 -1.99 -35.17
C ALA A 71 -14.56 -1.44 -36.49
N PRO A 72 -14.77 -2.30 -37.51
CA PRO A 72 -14.34 -3.69 -37.62
C PRO A 72 -12.86 -3.82 -38.04
N VAL A 73 -12.16 -4.83 -37.53
CA VAL A 73 -10.80 -5.20 -37.94
C VAL A 73 -10.86 -6.39 -38.89
N THR A 74 -10.00 -6.41 -39.93
CA THR A 74 -9.98 -7.46 -40.95
C THR A 74 -9.56 -8.82 -40.42
N THR A 75 -8.83 -8.85 -39.31
CA THR A 75 -8.43 -10.08 -38.59
C THR A 75 -9.08 -10.17 -37.20
N PRO A 76 -10.39 -10.27 -37.12
CA PRO A 76 -11.06 -10.26 -35.83
C PRO A 76 -10.83 -11.58 -35.10
N PHE A 77 -10.30 -11.52 -33.90
CA PHE A 77 -10.41 -12.63 -33.00
C PHE A 77 -11.77 -12.53 -32.28
N ARG A 78 -12.64 -13.50 -32.55
CA ARG A 78 -13.98 -13.63 -31.97
C ARG A 78 -15.00 -12.52 -32.33
N GLY A 79 -14.68 -11.57 -33.17
CA GLY A 79 -15.59 -10.48 -33.56
C GLY A 79 -16.00 -9.55 -32.43
N THR A 80 -15.13 -9.36 -31.43
CA THR A 80 -15.35 -8.50 -30.26
C THR A 80 -14.30 -7.40 -30.20
N TYR A 81 -14.69 -6.18 -29.76
CA TYR A 81 -13.87 -4.99 -29.86
C TYR A 81 -14.01 -4.09 -28.62
N TRP A 82 -12.99 -3.24 -28.41
CA TRP A 82 -12.93 -2.23 -27.33
C TRP A 82 -13.40 -0.85 -27.78
N SER A 83 -13.97 -0.72 -28.95
CA SER A 83 -14.35 0.56 -29.52
C SER A 83 -15.25 1.40 -28.61
N ALA A 84 -14.90 2.67 -28.45
CA ALA A 84 -15.72 3.70 -27.81
C ALA A 84 -16.48 4.56 -28.83
N ASP A 85 -16.47 4.19 -30.11
CA ASP A 85 -17.23 4.89 -31.16
C ASP A 85 -18.73 4.84 -30.82
N PRO A 86 -19.44 5.99 -30.76
CA PRO A 86 -20.85 6.03 -30.36
C PRO A 86 -21.78 5.22 -31.26
N LYS A 87 -21.51 5.18 -32.57
CA LYS A 87 -22.30 4.40 -33.52
C LYS A 87 -22.10 2.91 -33.27
N TRP A 88 -20.84 2.48 -33.11
CA TRP A 88 -20.53 1.09 -32.77
C TRP A 88 -21.21 0.66 -31.46
N LEU A 89 -21.13 1.49 -30.41
CA LEU A 89 -21.74 1.19 -29.14
C LEU A 89 -23.27 1.09 -29.23
N ALA A 90 -23.91 1.99 -29.96
CA ALA A 90 -25.36 1.94 -30.17
C ALA A 90 -25.84 0.66 -30.91
N GLU A 91 -25.02 0.14 -31.82
CA GLU A 91 -25.32 -1.08 -32.57
C GLU A 91 -24.95 -2.38 -31.81
N ASN A 92 -24.14 -2.28 -30.76
CA ASN A 92 -23.55 -3.42 -30.03
C ASN A 92 -23.78 -3.34 -28.51
N THR A 93 -24.99 -2.96 -28.12
CA THR A 93 -25.38 -2.75 -26.71
C THR A 93 -25.44 -4.02 -25.85
N ALA A 94 -25.36 -5.21 -26.43
CA ALA A 94 -25.41 -6.46 -25.69
C ALA A 94 -24.17 -6.62 -24.79
N THR A 95 -24.39 -6.70 -23.50
CA THR A 95 -23.37 -6.84 -22.45
C THR A 95 -23.13 -8.31 -22.04
N SER A 96 -23.80 -9.27 -22.71
CA SER A 96 -23.64 -10.70 -22.43
C SER A 96 -22.31 -11.24 -22.99
N GLU A 97 -21.90 -12.44 -22.56
CA GLU A 97 -20.72 -13.16 -23.10
C GLU A 97 -20.72 -13.29 -24.64
N LYS A 98 -21.86 -13.12 -25.26
CA LYS A 98 -22.06 -13.10 -26.71
C LYS A 98 -22.07 -11.68 -27.30
N GLY A 99 -21.93 -10.64 -26.46
CA GLY A 99 -21.86 -9.26 -26.90
C GLY A 99 -20.55 -8.97 -27.63
N LYS A 100 -20.61 -8.04 -28.59
CA LYS A 100 -19.44 -7.65 -29.38
C LYS A 100 -18.65 -6.52 -28.77
N SER A 101 -19.23 -5.76 -27.81
CA SER A 101 -18.57 -4.66 -27.12
C SER A 101 -17.89 -5.13 -25.82
N LEU A 102 -16.56 -5.18 -25.85
CA LEU A 102 -15.75 -5.46 -24.65
C LEU A 102 -15.74 -4.27 -23.70
N LEU A 103 -15.82 -3.05 -24.23
CA LEU A 103 -15.90 -1.85 -23.40
C LEU A 103 -17.17 -1.87 -22.54
N LEU A 104 -18.34 -2.11 -23.13
CA LEU A 104 -19.60 -2.21 -22.37
C LEU A 104 -19.59 -3.39 -21.40
N SER A 105 -18.92 -4.49 -21.74
CA SER A 105 -18.75 -5.61 -20.82
C SER A 105 -17.88 -5.26 -19.60
N LEU A 106 -16.79 -4.49 -19.81
CA LEU A 106 -15.99 -3.95 -18.72
C LEU A 106 -16.83 -3.01 -17.84
N ILE A 107 -17.58 -2.10 -18.45
CA ILE A 107 -18.46 -1.16 -17.74
C ILE A 107 -19.51 -1.91 -16.89
N ALA A 108 -20.16 -2.91 -17.44
CA ALA A 108 -21.13 -3.72 -16.70
C ALA A 108 -20.47 -4.45 -15.51
N ASN A 109 -19.23 -4.94 -15.68
CA ASN A 109 -18.48 -5.56 -14.58
C ASN A 109 -18.08 -4.53 -13.51
N ILE A 110 -17.70 -3.32 -13.91
CA ILE A 110 -17.44 -2.20 -12.99
C ILE A 110 -18.69 -1.88 -12.16
N ASP A 111 -19.83 -1.67 -12.83
CA ASP A 111 -21.09 -1.33 -12.18
C ASP A 111 -21.52 -2.41 -11.19
N ALA A 112 -21.49 -3.67 -11.61
CA ALA A 112 -21.82 -4.80 -10.74
C ALA A 112 -20.87 -4.90 -9.54
N SER A 113 -19.57 -4.69 -9.73
CA SER A 113 -18.57 -4.71 -8.66
C SER A 113 -18.81 -3.59 -7.63
N ILE A 114 -19.13 -2.39 -8.12
CA ILE A 114 -19.48 -1.25 -7.26
C ILE A 114 -20.74 -1.54 -6.47
N ASP A 115 -21.84 -1.91 -7.15
CA ASP A 115 -23.15 -2.08 -6.54
C ASP A 115 -23.22 -3.27 -5.58
N GLN A 116 -22.56 -4.36 -5.91
CA GLN A 116 -22.61 -5.59 -5.10
C GLN A 116 -21.66 -5.54 -3.89
N THR A 117 -20.53 -4.86 -4.01
CA THR A 117 -19.47 -4.95 -2.98
C THR A 117 -18.92 -3.59 -2.55
N LEU A 118 -18.34 -2.80 -3.47
CA LEU A 118 -17.53 -1.64 -3.08
C LEU A 118 -18.34 -0.56 -2.37
N SER A 119 -19.56 -0.27 -2.82
CA SER A 119 -20.46 0.70 -2.18
C SER A 119 -20.89 0.31 -0.77
N LYS A 120 -20.71 -0.97 -0.37
CA LYS A 120 -21.08 -1.49 0.94
C LYS A 120 -19.92 -1.54 1.92
N LEU A 121 -18.72 -1.20 1.48
CA LEU A 121 -17.54 -1.13 2.35
C LEU A 121 -17.71 0.03 3.34
N LYS A 122 -17.59 -0.26 4.63
CA LYS A 122 -17.77 0.73 5.71
C LYS A 122 -16.81 1.91 5.60
N GLN A 123 -15.59 1.66 5.18
CA GLN A 123 -14.54 2.66 4.95
C GLN A 123 -14.71 3.43 3.64
N GLY A 124 -15.70 3.06 2.82
CA GLY A 124 -15.81 3.55 1.44
C GLY A 124 -14.81 2.89 0.51
N TYR A 125 -14.71 3.41 -0.70
CA TYR A 125 -13.74 2.97 -1.70
C TYR A 125 -13.33 4.14 -2.60
N GLN A 126 -12.19 3.96 -3.25
CA GLN A 126 -11.66 4.82 -4.30
C GLN A 126 -11.12 3.94 -5.43
N ILE A 127 -11.15 4.44 -6.66
CA ILE A 127 -10.54 3.81 -7.82
C ILE A 127 -9.26 4.58 -8.12
N ASP A 128 -8.11 3.91 -8.03
CA ASP A 128 -6.80 4.56 -7.99
C ASP A 128 -6.10 4.59 -9.34
N ALA A 129 -6.38 3.61 -10.20
CA ALA A 129 -5.76 3.56 -11.53
C ALA A 129 -6.57 2.71 -12.52
N PHE A 130 -6.45 3.05 -13.81
CA PHE A 130 -6.85 2.22 -14.92
C PHE A 130 -5.59 1.67 -15.59
N VAL A 131 -5.40 0.36 -15.53
CA VAL A 131 -4.23 -0.32 -16.11
C VAL A 131 -4.63 -0.98 -17.43
N TRP A 132 -3.81 -0.77 -18.46
CA TRP A 132 -4.11 -1.22 -19.82
C TRP A 132 -2.89 -1.82 -20.52
N HIS A 133 -3.08 -2.93 -21.25
CA HIS A 133 -2.09 -3.44 -22.18
C HIS A 133 -2.78 -4.05 -23.37
N GLN A 134 -2.63 -3.40 -24.53
CA GLN A 134 -3.22 -3.79 -25.79
C GLN A 134 -2.53 -3.00 -26.93
N GLY A 135 -2.65 -3.39 -28.16
CA GLY A 135 -2.12 -2.70 -29.34
C GLY A 135 -1.77 -3.65 -30.48
N GLU A 136 -1.43 -4.91 -30.15
CA GLU A 136 -1.01 -5.91 -31.13
C GLU A 136 -2.11 -6.22 -32.17
N SER A 137 -3.36 -6.14 -31.74
CA SER A 137 -4.48 -6.45 -32.62
C SER A 137 -4.97 -5.27 -33.48
N ASP A 138 -4.41 -4.08 -33.23
CA ASP A 138 -4.67 -2.86 -34.00
C ASP A 138 -3.59 -2.59 -35.09
N TYR A 139 -2.71 -3.56 -35.36
CA TYR A 139 -1.59 -3.37 -36.28
C TYR A 139 -2.02 -2.98 -37.71
N GLU A 140 -3.24 -3.27 -38.14
CA GLU A 140 -3.80 -2.85 -39.41
C GLU A 140 -4.45 -1.45 -39.36
N HIS A 141 -4.66 -0.89 -38.18
CA HIS A 141 -5.35 0.38 -37.91
C HIS A 141 -4.51 1.32 -37.02
N GLY A 142 -3.19 1.31 -37.20
CA GLY A 142 -2.29 2.08 -36.37
C GLY A 142 -2.52 3.59 -36.42
N LYS A 143 -2.90 4.14 -37.54
CA LYS A 143 -3.17 5.58 -37.73
C LYS A 143 -4.33 6.08 -36.87
N GLU A 144 -5.33 5.26 -36.65
CA GLU A 144 -6.51 5.56 -35.83
C GLU A 144 -6.29 5.27 -34.34
N TYR A 145 -5.20 4.56 -34.01
CA TYR A 145 -4.99 4.02 -32.65
C TYR A 145 -5.01 5.10 -31.57
N TYR A 146 -4.36 6.26 -31.81
CA TYR A 146 -4.37 7.36 -30.85
C TYR A 146 -5.79 7.83 -30.50
N GLN A 147 -6.65 8.07 -31.50
CA GLN A 147 -8.02 8.51 -31.27
C GLN A 147 -8.86 7.43 -30.60
N ASN A 148 -8.69 6.19 -31.01
CA ASN A 148 -9.39 5.04 -30.46
C ASN A 148 -9.03 4.82 -28.98
N LEU A 149 -7.75 4.88 -28.63
CA LEU A 149 -7.28 4.77 -27.25
C LEU A 149 -7.83 5.90 -26.38
N LYS A 150 -7.75 7.14 -26.88
CA LYS A 150 -8.31 8.32 -26.21
C LYS A 150 -9.80 8.16 -25.95
N GLY A 151 -10.54 7.63 -26.90
CA GLY A 151 -11.98 7.33 -26.75
C GLY A 151 -12.26 6.35 -25.62
N VAL A 152 -11.52 5.24 -25.56
CA VAL A 152 -11.66 4.23 -24.50
C VAL A 152 -11.39 4.80 -23.12
N VAL A 153 -10.27 5.52 -22.96
CA VAL A 153 -9.90 6.10 -21.65
C VAL A 153 -10.91 7.14 -21.20
N SER A 154 -11.32 8.03 -22.12
CA SER A 154 -12.34 9.05 -21.81
C SER A 154 -13.67 8.42 -21.44
N TYR A 155 -14.08 7.34 -22.14
CA TYR A 155 -15.33 6.64 -21.83
C TYR A 155 -15.30 6.06 -20.39
N VAL A 156 -14.23 5.38 -20.02
CA VAL A 156 -14.10 4.80 -18.68
C VAL A 156 -14.10 5.89 -17.60
N ARG A 157 -13.32 6.96 -17.78
CA ARG A 157 -13.27 8.09 -16.82
C ARG A 157 -14.62 8.77 -16.63
N ASN A 158 -15.31 9.07 -17.73
CA ASN A 158 -16.63 9.70 -17.69
C ASN A 158 -17.65 8.80 -17.00
N HIS A 159 -17.68 7.51 -17.37
CA HIS A 159 -18.59 6.54 -16.75
C HIS A 159 -18.37 6.43 -15.22
N LEU A 160 -17.12 6.33 -14.78
CA LEU A 160 -16.79 6.28 -13.36
C LEU A 160 -17.24 7.54 -12.62
N THR A 161 -17.08 8.71 -13.23
CA THR A 161 -17.53 9.99 -12.68
C THR A 161 -19.08 9.99 -12.55
N GLU A 162 -19.78 9.60 -13.59
CA GLU A 162 -21.26 9.53 -13.59
C GLU A 162 -21.77 8.49 -12.60
N LYS A 163 -21.20 7.30 -12.59
CA LYS A 163 -21.61 6.17 -11.72
C LYS A 163 -21.42 6.46 -10.25
N THR A 164 -20.34 7.12 -9.87
CA THR A 164 -19.96 7.27 -8.47
C THR A 164 -20.28 8.64 -7.89
N GLY A 165 -20.47 9.64 -8.75
CA GLY A 165 -20.59 11.05 -8.34
C GLY A 165 -19.26 11.68 -7.89
N LYS A 166 -18.13 10.96 -8.02
CA LYS A 166 -16.79 11.46 -7.75
C LYS A 166 -16.10 11.84 -9.05
N ASP A 167 -15.21 12.81 -9.05
CA ASP A 167 -14.48 13.20 -10.24
C ASP A 167 -13.34 12.19 -10.52
N TYR A 168 -13.45 11.44 -11.61
CA TYR A 168 -12.45 10.54 -12.17
C TYR A 168 -11.90 11.04 -13.52
N SER A 169 -12.09 12.30 -13.89
CA SER A 169 -11.59 12.87 -15.14
C SER A 169 -10.05 12.77 -15.26
N GLU A 170 -9.36 12.78 -14.11
CA GLU A 170 -7.92 12.66 -14.00
C GLU A 170 -7.44 11.29 -13.48
N LEU A 171 -8.29 10.25 -13.51
CA LEU A 171 -7.89 8.90 -13.10
C LEU A 171 -6.59 8.48 -13.79
N PRO A 172 -5.54 8.09 -13.03
CA PRO A 172 -4.29 7.61 -13.60
C PRO A 172 -4.50 6.48 -14.60
N PHE A 173 -3.95 6.63 -15.81
CA PHE A 173 -3.98 5.62 -16.87
C PHE A 173 -2.57 5.07 -17.10
N ILE A 174 -2.34 3.82 -16.73
CA ILE A 174 -1.03 3.17 -16.79
C ILE A 174 -1.06 2.12 -17.89
N PHE A 175 -0.19 2.23 -18.88
CA PHE A 175 -0.22 1.33 -20.03
C PHE A 175 1.17 1.06 -20.62
N GLY A 176 1.32 -0.10 -21.30
CA GLY A 176 2.60 -0.52 -21.86
C GLY A 176 2.63 -0.45 -23.39
N THR A 177 3.80 -0.15 -23.96
CA THR A 177 4.01 -0.27 -25.42
C THR A 177 4.02 -1.72 -25.86
N VAL A 178 3.69 -1.96 -27.13
CA VAL A 178 3.94 -3.24 -27.81
C VAL A 178 5.45 -3.38 -28.05
N SER A 179 6.01 -4.59 -27.87
CA SER A 179 7.40 -4.85 -28.22
C SER A 179 7.62 -4.75 -29.72
N ARG A 180 8.71 -4.10 -30.16
CA ARG A 180 9.14 -4.05 -31.56
C ARG A 180 9.51 -5.40 -32.14
N LYS A 181 9.75 -6.39 -31.28
CA LYS A 181 10.00 -7.80 -31.67
C LYS A 181 8.73 -8.58 -31.91
N ASN A 182 7.55 -7.97 -31.64
CA ASN A 182 6.25 -8.60 -31.85
C ASN A 182 5.95 -8.71 -33.34
N LYS A 183 5.49 -9.89 -33.79
CA LYS A 183 5.14 -10.12 -35.21
C LYS A 183 3.98 -9.26 -35.70
N ARG A 184 3.24 -8.60 -34.82
CA ARG A 184 2.17 -7.64 -35.11
C ARG A 184 2.54 -6.22 -34.72
N TYR A 185 3.84 -5.94 -34.56
CA TYR A 185 4.29 -4.59 -34.28
C TYR A 185 3.88 -3.63 -35.42
N ASN A 186 3.42 -2.46 -35.06
CA ASN A 186 3.15 -1.36 -35.98
C ASN A 186 3.64 -0.04 -35.32
N SER A 187 4.43 0.72 -36.07
CA SER A 187 5.03 1.98 -35.61
C SER A 187 3.99 3.06 -35.31
N ASP A 188 2.89 3.10 -36.09
CA ASP A 188 1.82 4.09 -35.88
C ASP A 188 1.07 3.82 -34.58
N VAL A 189 0.92 2.53 -34.19
CA VAL A 189 0.39 2.16 -32.86
C VAL A 189 1.30 2.67 -31.75
N GLU A 190 2.61 2.44 -31.83
CA GLU A 190 3.57 2.94 -30.85
C GLU A 190 3.58 4.47 -30.79
N GLU A 191 3.56 5.14 -31.93
CA GLU A 191 3.47 6.60 -32.00
C GLU A 191 2.19 7.11 -31.34
N GLY A 192 1.05 6.48 -31.61
CA GLY A 192 -0.23 6.79 -30.98
C GLY A 192 -0.19 6.67 -29.46
N MET A 193 0.45 5.63 -28.92
CA MET A 193 0.66 5.44 -27.49
C MET A 193 1.53 6.55 -26.89
N ARG A 194 2.67 6.84 -27.50
CA ARG A 194 3.61 7.88 -27.02
C ARG A 194 3.00 9.27 -27.12
N ARG A 195 2.23 9.55 -28.16
CA ARG A 195 1.49 10.79 -28.31
C ARG A 195 0.46 10.95 -27.21
N TYR A 196 -0.32 9.91 -26.91
CA TYR A 196 -1.32 9.95 -25.84
C TYR A 196 -0.68 10.22 -24.46
N ALA A 197 0.42 9.54 -24.14
CA ALA A 197 1.16 9.77 -22.90
C ALA A 197 1.74 11.19 -22.78
N LYS A 198 2.04 11.85 -23.92
CA LYS A 198 2.53 13.23 -23.92
C LYS A 198 1.42 14.26 -23.72
N GLU A 199 0.22 13.99 -24.22
CA GLU A 199 -0.91 14.91 -24.19
C GLU A 199 -1.74 14.80 -22.90
N ASP A 200 -1.85 13.62 -22.31
CA ASP A 200 -2.56 13.39 -21.05
C ASP A 200 -1.56 13.31 -19.88
N LYS A 201 -1.56 14.33 -19.01
CA LYS A 201 -0.66 14.40 -17.85
C LYS A 201 -0.83 13.24 -16.86
N ASN A 202 -1.97 12.57 -16.89
CA ASN A 202 -2.32 11.43 -16.04
C ASN A 202 -2.17 10.09 -16.77
N ALA A 203 -1.54 10.08 -17.94
CA ALA A 203 -1.22 8.86 -18.70
C ALA A 203 0.26 8.51 -18.54
N TYR A 204 0.53 7.32 -18.04
CA TYR A 204 1.86 6.82 -17.68
C TYR A 204 2.23 5.64 -18.57
N LEU A 205 3.08 5.91 -19.55
CA LEU A 205 3.54 4.91 -20.50
C LEU A 205 4.74 4.12 -19.95
N ILE A 206 4.59 2.81 -19.85
CA ILE A 206 5.67 1.88 -19.58
C ILE A 206 6.30 1.48 -20.92
N ASP A 207 7.57 1.81 -21.12
CA ASP A 207 8.27 1.49 -22.35
C ASP A 207 8.69 0.02 -22.37
N MET A 208 7.93 -0.78 -23.12
CA MET A 208 8.17 -2.21 -23.38
C MET A 208 8.62 -2.46 -24.82
N SER A 209 9.04 -1.42 -25.56
CA SER A 209 9.40 -1.52 -26.98
C SER A 209 10.54 -2.50 -27.25
N GLU A 210 11.48 -2.66 -26.33
CA GLU A 210 12.60 -3.61 -26.44
C GLU A 210 12.36 -4.92 -25.66
N ALA A 211 11.14 -5.15 -25.16
CA ALA A 211 10.83 -6.32 -24.35
C ALA A 211 11.05 -7.63 -25.13
N GLU A 212 11.60 -8.64 -24.47
CA GLU A 212 11.79 -9.98 -25.00
C GLU A 212 10.48 -10.76 -24.95
N LEU A 213 10.28 -11.58 -25.97
CA LEU A 213 9.07 -12.35 -26.17
C LEU A 213 9.35 -13.86 -26.06
N LEU A 214 8.27 -14.61 -25.86
CA LEU A 214 8.29 -16.07 -26.01
C LEU A 214 8.51 -16.45 -27.47
N GLY A 215 8.74 -17.72 -27.74
CA GLY A 215 8.99 -18.26 -29.08
C GLY A 215 7.82 -18.04 -30.07
N ASP A 216 6.62 -17.71 -29.58
CA ASP A 216 5.47 -17.36 -30.41
C ASP A 216 5.53 -15.94 -30.99
N LYS A 217 6.50 -15.13 -30.56
CA LYS A 217 6.69 -13.73 -30.94
C LYS A 217 5.45 -12.84 -30.72
N LEU A 218 4.67 -13.16 -29.70
CA LEU A 218 3.49 -12.38 -29.28
C LEU A 218 3.54 -12.03 -27.79
N HIS A 219 3.74 -13.04 -26.95
CA HIS A 219 3.65 -12.87 -25.51
C HIS A 219 5.02 -12.55 -24.91
N PHE A 220 5.03 -11.70 -23.89
CA PHE A 220 6.24 -11.41 -23.13
C PHE A 220 6.82 -12.70 -22.52
N ASN A 221 8.14 -12.81 -22.54
CA ASN A 221 8.81 -13.81 -21.73
C ASN A 221 8.72 -13.45 -20.24
N GLN A 222 9.19 -14.35 -19.37
CA GLN A 222 9.13 -14.17 -17.92
C GLN A 222 9.78 -12.84 -17.47
N VAL A 223 10.98 -12.53 -17.94
CA VAL A 223 11.75 -11.34 -17.53
C VAL A 223 11.00 -10.07 -17.91
N SER A 224 10.44 -10.01 -19.11
CA SER A 224 9.69 -8.86 -19.60
C SER A 224 8.36 -8.69 -18.83
N ALA A 225 7.66 -9.78 -18.55
CA ALA A 225 6.44 -9.75 -17.76
C ALA A 225 6.68 -9.30 -16.31
N GLU A 226 7.76 -9.77 -15.68
CA GLU A 226 8.18 -9.32 -14.35
C GLU A 226 8.56 -7.83 -14.35
N SER A 227 9.30 -7.38 -15.36
CA SER A 227 9.67 -5.97 -15.52
C SER A 227 8.44 -5.08 -15.65
N MET A 228 7.49 -5.45 -16.53
CA MET A 228 6.24 -4.71 -16.71
C MET A 228 5.43 -4.67 -15.41
N GLY A 229 5.25 -5.80 -14.75
CA GLY A 229 4.49 -5.87 -13.50
C GLY A 229 5.06 -5.00 -12.39
N LYS A 230 6.39 -4.99 -12.24
CA LYS A 230 7.08 -4.10 -11.30
C LYS A 230 6.89 -2.62 -11.64
N GLN A 231 6.99 -2.26 -12.91
CA GLN A 231 6.79 -0.88 -13.36
C GLN A 231 5.33 -0.43 -13.15
N VAL A 232 4.34 -1.30 -13.40
CA VAL A 232 2.94 -1.03 -13.07
C VAL A 232 2.78 -0.76 -11.57
N TYR A 233 3.33 -1.62 -10.72
CA TYR A 233 3.33 -1.44 -9.26
C TYR A 233 3.95 -0.10 -8.85
N GLU A 234 5.17 0.19 -9.31
CA GLU A 234 5.87 1.43 -8.96
C GLU A 234 5.10 2.68 -9.43
N GLN A 235 4.43 2.59 -10.59
CA GLN A 235 3.63 3.69 -11.08
C GLN A 235 2.34 3.88 -10.25
N ILE A 236 1.64 2.81 -9.88
CA ILE A 236 0.49 2.88 -8.97
C ILE A 236 0.93 3.48 -7.62
N LYS A 237 2.02 2.97 -7.04
CA LYS A 237 2.57 3.47 -5.79
C LYS A 237 2.88 4.98 -5.85
N LYS A 238 3.45 5.43 -6.97
CA LYS A 238 3.76 6.85 -7.19
C LYS A 238 2.49 7.69 -7.29
N THR A 239 1.49 7.26 -8.07
CA THR A 239 0.22 7.98 -8.20
C THR A 239 -0.54 8.07 -6.87
N LEU A 240 -0.49 7.03 -6.04
CA LEU A 240 -1.05 7.06 -4.69
C LEU A 240 -0.34 8.06 -3.76
N SER A 241 0.99 8.24 -3.90
CA SER A 241 1.74 9.20 -3.11
C SER A 241 1.52 10.66 -3.54
N ASP A 242 1.19 10.87 -4.81
CA ASP A 242 0.96 12.19 -5.41
C ASP A 242 -0.53 12.60 -5.41
N ASP A 243 -1.44 11.69 -5.05
CA ASP A 243 -2.88 11.96 -4.97
C ASP A 243 -3.21 12.80 -3.72
N PRO A 244 -3.77 14.02 -3.88
CA PRO A 244 -4.21 14.83 -2.76
C PRO A 244 -5.37 14.19 -1.96
N HIS A 245 -6.01 13.14 -2.50
CA HIS A 245 -7.01 12.33 -1.80
C HIS A 245 -6.42 11.14 -1.05
N VAL A 246 -5.14 10.81 -1.25
CA VAL A 246 -4.40 9.91 -0.38
C VAL A 246 -4.14 10.65 0.92
N TYR A 247 -5.00 10.44 1.90
CA TYR A 247 -4.71 10.94 3.24
C TYR A 247 -3.72 9.99 3.92
N VAL A 248 -2.77 10.59 4.63
CA VAL A 248 -1.97 9.82 5.56
C VAL A 248 -2.91 9.39 6.68
N ALA A 249 -3.28 8.12 6.71
CA ALA A 249 -4.06 7.57 7.80
C ALA A 249 -3.44 8.01 9.13
N LYS A 250 -4.23 8.59 10.02
CA LYS A 250 -3.74 9.10 11.31
C LYS A 250 -3.03 8.01 12.10
N TYR A 251 -3.46 6.77 11.91
CA TYR A 251 -2.87 5.59 12.54
C TYR A 251 -2.75 4.44 11.53
N LYS A 252 -1.76 3.56 11.71
CA LYS A 252 -1.51 2.40 10.84
C LYS A 252 -2.78 1.58 10.65
N GLY A 253 -3.11 1.23 9.38
CA GLY A 253 -4.30 0.45 9.02
C GLY A 253 -5.60 1.24 9.19
N ASP A 254 -5.55 2.56 9.01
CA ASP A 254 -6.69 3.49 9.09
C ASP A 254 -7.55 3.31 10.35
N ARG A 255 -6.90 3.08 11.48
CA ARG A 255 -7.57 2.92 12.78
C ARG A 255 -8.10 4.27 13.28
N ALA A 256 -9.26 4.26 13.91
CA ALA A 256 -9.89 5.45 14.49
C ALA A 256 -9.06 6.03 15.64
N CYS A 257 -8.26 5.20 16.34
CA CYS A 257 -7.39 5.64 17.42
C CYS A 257 -6.13 4.77 17.53
N ALA A 258 -5.11 5.30 18.19
CA ALA A 258 -3.95 4.55 18.64
C ALA A 258 -3.75 4.77 20.15
N ILE A 259 -3.39 3.73 20.86
CA ILE A 259 -3.07 3.76 22.28
C ILE A 259 -1.58 3.44 22.43
N SER A 260 -0.84 4.36 23.05
CA SER A 260 0.55 4.12 23.44
C SER A 260 0.60 3.64 24.88
N TYR A 261 0.96 2.38 25.08
CA TYR A 261 1.28 1.85 26.42
C TYR A 261 2.71 2.22 26.78
N THR A 262 2.87 3.03 27.81
CA THR A 262 4.18 3.59 28.19
C THR A 262 4.52 3.30 29.65
N PHE A 263 5.77 2.96 29.89
CA PHE A 263 6.28 2.53 31.20
C PHE A 263 7.59 3.25 31.49
N ASP A 264 7.62 3.94 32.61
CA ASP A 264 8.78 4.74 33.03
C ASP A 264 9.66 3.98 34.01
N ASP A 265 10.89 4.46 34.19
CA ASP A 265 11.84 4.04 35.22
C ASP A 265 12.46 2.65 35.11
N GLY A 266 12.03 1.82 34.20
CA GLY A 266 12.62 0.50 33.99
C GLY A 266 12.43 -0.50 35.12
N LEU A 267 11.24 -0.54 35.78
CA LEU A 267 10.93 -1.45 36.87
C LEU A 267 11.02 -2.93 36.42
N ALA A 268 11.42 -3.84 37.29
CA ALA A 268 11.54 -5.26 36.99
C ALA A 268 10.19 -5.89 36.56
N GLU A 269 9.07 -5.42 37.14
CA GLU A 269 7.73 -5.87 36.75
C GLU A 269 7.36 -5.53 35.28
N HIS A 270 8.09 -4.63 34.66
CA HIS A 270 7.85 -4.32 33.26
C HIS A 270 8.23 -5.49 32.35
N SER A 271 9.31 -6.23 32.65
CA SER A 271 9.73 -7.41 31.88
C SER A 271 8.94 -8.67 32.26
N THR A 272 8.57 -8.79 33.57
CA THR A 272 7.97 -10.03 34.10
C THR A 272 6.44 -10.05 34.04
N VAL A 273 5.78 -8.88 33.99
CA VAL A 273 4.32 -8.76 33.99
C VAL A 273 3.83 -7.94 32.82
N ALA A 274 4.25 -6.68 32.67
CA ALA A 274 3.64 -5.76 31.72
C ALA A 274 3.89 -6.18 30.26
N ALA A 275 5.12 -6.46 29.89
CA ALA A 275 5.45 -6.86 28.51
C ALA A 275 4.79 -8.20 28.13
N PRO A 276 4.83 -9.27 28.93
CA PRO A 276 4.13 -10.52 28.63
C PRO A 276 2.61 -10.35 28.47
N GLU A 277 1.99 -9.51 29.30
CA GLU A 277 0.55 -9.28 29.20
C GLU A 277 0.15 -8.47 27.93
N LEU A 278 0.99 -7.55 27.47
CA LEU A 278 0.84 -6.88 26.19
C LEU A 278 1.04 -7.86 25.03
N GLU A 279 2.10 -8.68 25.07
CA GLU A 279 2.44 -9.67 24.05
C GLU A 279 1.29 -10.66 23.82
N LYS A 280 0.69 -11.20 24.88
CA LYS A 280 -0.48 -12.11 24.81
C LYS A 280 -1.65 -11.52 24.02
N ARG A 281 -1.79 -10.19 24.03
CA ARG A 281 -2.87 -9.46 23.37
C ARG A 281 -2.47 -8.86 22.01
N GLY A 282 -1.27 -9.18 21.53
CA GLY A 282 -0.73 -8.66 20.26
C GLY A 282 -0.25 -7.21 20.34
N PHE A 283 -0.18 -6.61 21.53
CA PHE A 283 0.29 -5.25 21.73
C PHE A 283 1.78 -5.15 21.99
N ARG A 284 2.32 -3.96 21.82
CA ARG A 284 3.68 -3.60 22.20
C ARG A 284 3.63 -2.33 23.04
N GLY A 285 4.64 -2.15 23.91
CA GLY A 285 4.77 -0.98 24.75
C GLY A 285 6.09 -0.26 24.51
N THR A 286 6.16 0.99 24.98
CA THR A 286 7.37 1.81 25.05
C THR A 286 7.86 1.84 26.48
N PHE A 287 9.11 1.46 26.70
CA PHE A 287 9.76 1.39 28.00
C PHE A 287 10.88 2.44 28.07
N TRP A 288 10.65 3.51 28.81
CA TRP A 288 11.66 4.54 29.02
C TRP A 288 12.49 4.23 30.27
N VAL A 289 13.78 4.00 30.03
CA VAL A 289 14.69 3.49 31.04
C VAL A 289 15.77 4.49 31.43
N CYS A 290 16.19 4.40 32.67
CA CYS A 290 17.33 5.13 33.22
C CYS A 290 18.51 4.19 33.37
N GLY A 291 19.56 4.37 32.56
CA GLY A 291 20.70 3.46 32.52
C GLY A 291 21.36 3.26 33.87
N TYR A 292 21.46 4.31 34.68
CA TYR A 292 21.99 4.21 36.05
C TYR A 292 21.25 3.18 36.92
N TYR A 293 19.93 3.11 36.81
CA TYR A 293 19.14 2.13 37.55
C TYR A 293 19.20 0.74 36.90
N THR A 294 19.26 0.68 35.59
CA THR A 294 19.42 -0.58 34.85
C THR A 294 20.75 -1.27 35.19
N GLU A 295 21.83 -0.52 35.38
CA GLU A 295 23.11 -1.07 35.85
C GLU A 295 23.06 -1.69 37.27
N GLN A 296 22.16 -1.21 38.11
CA GLN A 296 21.95 -1.79 39.43
C GLN A 296 21.05 -3.04 39.35
N GLY A 297 20.15 -3.11 38.39
CA GLY A 297 19.28 -4.26 38.13
C GLY A 297 18.48 -4.69 39.37
N ALA A 298 18.51 -5.99 39.69
CA ALA A 298 17.81 -6.57 40.82
C ALA A 298 18.36 -6.11 42.20
N SER A 299 19.57 -5.59 42.25
CA SER A 299 20.19 -5.10 43.52
C SER A 299 19.78 -3.68 43.90
N ALA A 300 19.06 -2.96 43.02
CA ALA A 300 18.51 -1.65 43.32
C ALA A 300 17.50 -1.74 44.50
N LYS A 301 17.36 -0.65 45.28
CA LYS A 301 16.35 -0.56 46.34
C LYS A 301 14.94 -0.91 45.86
N VAL A 302 14.62 -0.55 44.61
CA VAL A 302 13.47 -1.01 43.86
C VAL A 302 14.04 -1.77 42.67
N PRO A 303 13.75 -3.07 42.51
CA PRO A 303 14.30 -3.89 41.42
C PRO A 303 14.05 -3.28 40.04
N ARG A 304 15.06 -3.33 39.19
CA ARG A 304 15.02 -2.77 37.83
C ARG A 304 15.33 -3.86 36.82
N MET A 305 14.85 -3.64 35.58
CA MET A 305 15.23 -4.48 34.47
C MET A 305 16.73 -4.41 34.19
N THR A 306 17.29 -5.53 33.83
CA THR A 306 18.66 -5.65 33.34
C THR A 306 18.78 -5.29 31.87
N TRP A 307 20.00 -5.03 31.37
CA TRP A 307 20.24 -4.81 29.95
C TRP A 307 19.87 -6.04 29.10
N ASP A 308 19.99 -7.26 29.62
CA ASP A 308 19.62 -8.48 28.91
C ASP A 308 18.10 -8.60 28.74
N GLU A 309 17.33 -8.32 29.78
CA GLU A 309 15.87 -8.28 29.71
C GLU A 309 15.39 -7.21 28.70
N LEU A 310 15.98 -6.04 28.72
CA LEU A 310 15.65 -4.97 27.78
C LEU A 310 16.00 -5.34 26.34
N ARG A 311 17.11 -6.05 26.13
CA ARG A 311 17.49 -6.56 24.81
C ARG A 311 16.48 -7.58 24.28
N GLU A 312 16.04 -8.51 25.12
CA GLU A 312 15.00 -9.48 24.75
C GLU A 312 13.66 -8.83 24.46
N MET A 313 13.24 -7.86 25.25
CA MET A 313 12.04 -7.07 24.99
C MET A 313 12.10 -6.32 23.67
N SER A 314 13.25 -5.71 23.35
CA SER A 314 13.48 -5.03 22.07
C SER A 314 13.38 -5.99 20.88
N LYS A 315 13.95 -7.21 20.97
CA LYS A 315 13.82 -8.26 19.93
C LYS A 315 12.37 -8.68 19.70
N LYS A 316 11.54 -8.64 20.72
CA LYS A 316 10.11 -8.95 20.64
C LYS A 316 9.27 -7.78 20.09
N GLY A 317 9.89 -6.65 19.77
CA GLY A 317 9.26 -5.49 19.13
C GLY A 317 8.74 -4.43 20.12
N HIS A 318 9.07 -4.52 21.40
CA HIS A 318 8.85 -3.40 22.31
C HIS A 318 9.87 -2.30 22.04
N GLU A 319 9.46 -1.04 22.22
CA GLU A 319 10.37 0.08 22.18
C GLU A 319 11.07 0.24 23.53
N VAL A 320 12.40 0.25 23.51
CA VAL A 320 13.23 0.66 24.64
C VAL A 320 13.82 2.03 24.32
N SER A 321 13.61 3.02 25.19
CA SER A 321 14.03 4.39 24.90
C SER A 321 14.44 5.15 26.17
N SER A 322 14.74 6.44 26.04
CA SER A 322 15.53 7.18 27.02
C SER A 322 14.68 7.95 28.05
N HIS A 323 15.01 7.79 29.32
CA HIS A 323 14.44 8.54 30.49
C HIS A 323 15.50 9.27 31.32
N SER A 324 16.52 9.82 30.68
CA SER A 324 17.75 10.32 31.26
C SER A 324 18.61 9.23 31.94
N TRP A 325 19.86 9.58 32.29
CA TRP A 325 20.78 8.63 32.90
C TRP A 325 20.34 8.22 34.31
N ALA A 326 20.16 9.19 35.22
CA ALA A 326 19.94 8.94 36.66
C ALA A 326 18.65 9.55 37.22
N HIS A 327 17.65 9.82 36.34
CA HIS A 327 16.36 10.38 36.73
C HIS A 327 16.45 11.64 37.58
N LYS A 328 17.43 12.51 37.32
CA LYS A 328 17.58 13.75 38.07
C LYS A 328 16.52 14.77 37.64
N ASN A 329 16.07 15.57 38.61
CA ASN A 329 15.14 16.66 38.31
C ASN A 329 15.86 17.78 37.56
N ALA A 330 15.54 17.94 36.27
CA ALA A 330 16.16 18.92 35.40
C ALA A 330 15.98 20.38 35.87
N LYS A 331 15.00 20.66 36.74
CA LYS A 331 14.84 21.98 37.38
C LYS A 331 16.07 22.37 38.25
N ARG A 332 16.86 21.39 38.66
CA ARG A 332 18.03 21.58 39.56
C ARG A 332 19.36 21.41 38.82
N LEU A 333 19.32 21.29 37.50
CA LEU A 333 20.51 21.04 36.67
C LEU A 333 20.76 22.24 35.73
N THR A 334 22.02 22.42 35.35
CA THR A 334 22.33 23.28 34.21
C THR A 334 21.96 22.59 32.92
N ILE A 335 21.87 23.33 31.83
CA ILE A 335 21.51 22.75 30.52
C ILE A 335 22.56 21.75 30.03
N GLU A 336 23.85 21.98 30.32
CA GLU A 336 24.95 21.07 29.99
C GLU A 336 24.82 19.75 30.80
N GLN A 337 24.39 19.83 32.05
CA GLN A 337 24.13 18.65 32.87
C GLN A 337 22.93 17.85 32.33
N VAL A 338 21.86 18.52 31.90
CA VAL A 338 20.72 17.85 31.27
C VAL A 338 21.16 17.17 29.98
N LYS A 339 21.97 17.86 29.16
CA LYS A 339 22.53 17.28 27.95
C LYS A 339 23.34 16.03 28.23
N SER A 340 24.21 16.09 29.20
CA SER A 340 25.04 14.95 29.63
C SER A 340 24.21 13.77 30.14
N GLU A 341 23.12 14.01 30.88
CA GLU A 341 22.18 12.96 31.32
C GLU A 341 21.49 12.26 30.14
N ILE A 342 21.12 13.00 29.09
CA ILE A 342 20.51 12.46 27.89
C ILE A 342 21.53 11.64 27.09
N GLU A 343 22.66 12.24 26.74
CA GLU A 343 23.69 11.62 25.90
C GLU A 343 24.29 10.36 26.53
N LYS A 344 24.52 10.39 27.86
CA LYS A 344 25.02 9.24 28.58
C LYS A 344 24.03 8.06 28.55
N ASN A 345 22.74 8.34 28.71
CA ASN A 345 21.72 7.31 28.68
C ASN A 345 21.57 6.71 27.28
N ASP A 346 21.54 7.55 26.26
CA ASP A 346 21.45 7.12 24.86
C ASP A 346 22.64 6.25 24.47
N SER A 347 23.84 6.66 24.87
CA SER A 347 25.08 5.88 24.63
C SER A 347 25.04 4.52 25.34
N ALA A 348 24.53 4.46 26.57
CA ALA A 348 24.40 3.21 27.29
C ALA A 348 23.37 2.26 26.66
N ILE A 349 22.22 2.78 26.22
CA ILE A 349 21.21 2.00 25.50
C ILE A 349 21.82 1.45 24.19
N TYR A 350 22.50 2.29 23.42
CA TYR A 350 23.15 1.85 22.18
C TYR A 350 24.22 0.78 22.44
N ALA A 351 25.09 1.00 23.41
CA ALA A 351 26.17 0.07 23.74
C ALA A 351 25.66 -1.31 24.19
N ASN A 352 24.58 -1.36 24.96
CA ASN A 352 24.06 -2.59 25.55
C ASN A 352 23.00 -3.30 24.70
N ILE A 353 22.20 -2.56 23.92
CA ILE A 353 21.07 -3.12 23.17
C ILE A 353 21.30 -3.03 21.66
N GLY A 354 22.12 -2.10 21.18
CA GLY A 354 22.41 -1.87 19.76
C GLY A 354 21.37 -1.00 19.05
N ILE A 355 20.52 -0.30 19.79
CA ILE A 355 19.48 0.58 19.22
C ILE A 355 19.72 2.05 19.59
N VAL A 356 19.35 2.95 18.67
CA VAL A 356 19.30 4.38 18.96
C VAL A 356 17.95 4.74 19.54
N PRO A 357 17.86 5.34 20.74
CA PRO A 357 16.59 5.76 21.34
C PRO A 357 15.82 6.72 20.44
N ARG A 358 14.60 6.35 20.07
CA ARG A 358 13.77 7.12 19.12
C ARG A 358 12.82 8.09 19.81
N THR A 359 12.57 7.90 21.09
CA THR A 359 11.71 8.77 21.89
C THR A 359 12.41 9.18 23.18
N TYR A 360 11.84 10.17 23.87
CA TYR A 360 12.34 10.64 25.16
C TYR A 360 11.18 10.95 26.12
N CYS A 361 11.33 10.56 27.36
CA CYS A 361 10.42 10.94 28.45
C CYS A 361 11.14 11.81 29.49
N TYR A 362 10.53 12.93 29.85
CA TYR A 362 11.12 13.89 30.78
C TYR A 362 10.95 13.42 32.22
N PRO A 363 12.04 13.22 33.00
CA PRO A 363 11.94 12.98 34.43
C PRO A 363 11.13 14.07 35.12
N TYR A 364 10.23 13.67 36.02
CA TYR A 364 9.30 14.57 36.73
C TYR A 364 8.39 15.41 35.80
N ASN A 365 8.27 15.06 34.52
CA ASN A 365 7.57 15.84 33.49
C ASN A 365 8.08 17.31 33.36
N TYR A 366 9.28 17.62 33.90
CA TYR A 366 9.84 18.95 33.80
C TYR A 366 10.55 19.18 32.49
N LYS A 367 10.20 20.28 31.83
CA LYS A 367 10.76 20.69 30.55
C LYS A 367 10.72 22.20 30.38
N THR A 368 11.68 22.73 29.65
CA THR A 368 11.70 24.07 29.09
C THR A 368 11.79 23.94 27.57
N GLU A 369 11.56 25.00 26.82
CA GLU A 369 11.72 24.99 25.34
C GLU A 369 13.12 24.51 24.93
N GLU A 370 14.15 24.96 25.64
CA GLU A 370 15.53 24.57 25.40
C GLU A 370 15.75 23.05 25.63
N ILE A 371 15.22 22.50 26.73
CA ILE A 371 15.28 21.06 27.01
C ILE A 371 14.51 20.26 25.96
N VAL A 372 13.34 20.77 25.52
CA VAL A 372 12.56 20.14 24.46
C VAL A 372 13.31 20.12 23.14
N SER A 373 13.88 21.27 22.74
CA SER A 373 14.69 21.37 21.53
C SER A 373 15.86 20.38 21.54
N MET A 374 16.56 20.28 22.64
CA MET A 374 17.69 19.36 22.83
C MET A 374 17.23 17.89 22.80
N ALA A 375 16.22 17.55 23.61
CA ALA A 375 15.74 16.18 23.73
C ALA A 375 15.03 15.66 22.47
N SER A 376 14.52 16.53 21.61
CA SER A 376 13.87 16.17 20.35
C SER A 376 14.87 15.92 19.21
N LYS A 377 16.11 16.34 19.34
CA LYS A 377 17.11 16.23 18.28
C LYS A 377 17.37 14.76 17.93
N GLY A 378 17.09 14.40 16.66
CA GLY A 378 17.26 13.03 16.17
C GLY A 378 16.20 12.03 16.65
N ARG A 379 15.13 12.49 17.28
CA ARG A 379 14.02 11.65 17.78
C ARG A 379 12.72 11.89 17.01
N VAL A 380 11.87 10.87 16.97
CA VAL A 380 10.54 10.97 16.34
C VAL A 380 9.51 11.64 17.26
N ALA A 381 9.68 11.53 18.58
CA ALA A 381 8.77 12.15 19.57
C ALA A 381 9.41 12.30 20.94
N THR A 382 8.82 13.20 21.76
CA THR A 382 9.04 13.28 23.20
C THR A 382 7.69 13.30 23.92
N ARG A 383 7.57 12.59 25.05
CA ARG A 383 6.32 12.53 25.82
C ARG A 383 6.17 13.74 26.73
N THR A 384 5.10 14.51 26.53
CA THR A 384 4.80 15.72 27.31
C THR A 384 3.62 15.58 28.27
N LYS A 385 2.71 14.65 27.99
CA LYS A 385 1.51 14.36 28.79
C LYS A 385 1.25 12.86 28.82
N GLN A 386 0.57 12.41 29.86
CA GLN A 386 0.11 11.03 29.99
C GLN A 386 -1.18 10.99 30.80
N ILE A 387 -1.98 9.95 30.55
CA ILE A 387 -3.04 9.52 31.44
C ILE A 387 -2.49 8.35 32.24
N SER A 388 -2.47 8.45 33.56
CA SER A 388 -1.97 7.38 34.40
C SER A 388 -3.12 6.49 34.86
N ILE A 389 -3.00 5.20 34.59
CA ILE A 389 -3.89 4.16 35.09
C ILE A 389 -3.18 3.52 36.29
N GLY A 390 -3.76 3.59 37.47
CA GLY A 390 -3.21 3.03 38.69
C GLY A 390 -4.25 2.22 39.46
N GLY A 391 -3.86 1.63 40.60
CA GLY A 391 -4.72 0.76 41.41
C GLY A 391 -6.03 1.40 41.93
N LYS A 392 -6.19 2.72 41.79
CA LYS A 392 -7.43 3.45 42.11
C LYS A 392 -8.24 3.84 40.85
N SER A 393 -7.85 3.40 39.66
CA SER A 393 -8.58 3.66 38.44
C SER A 393 -9.73 2.66 38.30
N THR A 394 -10.95 3.18 38.11
CA THR A 394 -12.14 2.35 37.86
C THR A 394 -12.46 2.31 36.36
N PRO A 395 -13.21 1.31 35.87
CA PRO A 395 -13.68 1.27 34.47
C PRO A 395 -14.37 2.56 34.05
N GLU A 396 -15.22 3.13 34.90
CA GLU A 396 -15.98 4.37 34.60
C GLU A 396 -15.04 5.57 34.44
N ARG A 397 -13.97 5.64 35.20
CA ARG A 397 -12.96 6.69 35.08
C ARG A 397 -12.16 6.51 33.79
N PHE A 398 -11.89 5.30 33.38
CA PHE A 398 -11.24 4.99 32.11
C PHE A 398 -12.15 5.36 30.92
N ASP A 399 -13.43 5.00 30.99
CA ASP A 399 -14.42 5.35 29.97
C ASP A 399 -14.60 6.87 29.82
N LYS A 400 -14.54 7.60 30.94
CA LYS A 400 -14.56 9.07 30.91
C LYS A 400 -13.33 9.62 30.17
N TRP A 401 -12.14 9.10 30.45
CA TRP A 401 -10.93 9.54 29.75
C TRP A 401 -10.96 9.26 28.25
N LEU A 402 -11.53 8.13 27.83
CA LEU A 402 -11.71 7.82 26.39
C LEU A 402 -12.68 8.77 25.70
N LYS A 403 -13.66 9.29 26.41
CA LYS A 403 -14.62 10.28 25.86
C LYS A 403 -14.02 11.69 25.77
N ASP A 404 -13.03 11.99 26.61
CA ASP A 404 -12.35 13.29 26.65
C ASP A 404 -11.15 13.36 25.66
N LEU A 405 -10.85 12.27 24.92
CA LEU A 405 -9.84 12.17 23.86
C LEU A 405 -10.46 12.45 22.48
#